data_47ec10fd14a757d38e29c7b584a14af6
#
_entry.id   47ec10fd14a757d38e29c7b584a14af6
#
_cell.length_a   1.000
_cell.length_b   1.000
_cell.length_c   1.000
_cell.angle_alpha   90.00
_cell.angle_beta   90.00
_cell.angle_gamma   90.00
#
_symmetry.space_group_name_H-M   'P 1'
#
loop_
_entity.id
_entity.type
_entity.pdbx_description
1 polymer ?
#
loop_
_entity_poly.entity_id
_entity_poly.type
_entity_poly.pdbx_seq_one_letter_code
_entity_poly.pdbx_strand_id
1 'polypeptide(L)'
;DEKDELVESCLTKAGLWKEVKDRLRSPGGGLSGGQQQRLCIARSLAVKPRVLLMDEPCSALDPTSTRVIEETMLELVSEVTIVIVTHNMQQAQRVSSSCAFFLAAGGKPGAIVEHGDTEAMFSNPLDPRTFDYVNGRFG
;
A
#
# COMPACT_ATOMS: atom_id res chain seq x y z
N ASP A 1 -19.70 17.35 15.58
CA ASP A 1 -19.53 18.47 14.64
C ASP A 1 -18.90 17.97 13.34
N GLU A 2 -18.78 18.83 12.33
CA GLU A 2 -18.25 18.45 11.01
C GLU A 2 -16.84 17.84 11.07
N LYS A 3 -16.01 18.27 12.03
CA LYS A 3 -14.66 17.70 12.25
C LYS A 3 -14.74 16.30 12.83
N ASP A 4 -15.64 16.07 13.77
CA ASP A 4 -15.81 14.74 14.39
C ASP A 4 -16.33 13.73 13.36
N GLU A 5 -17.26 14.15 12.50
CA GLU A 5 -17.77 13.33 11.39
C GLU A 5 -16.67 12.99 10.39
N LEU A 6 -15.79 13.94 10.05
CA LEU A 6 -14.65 13.71 9.18
C LEU A 6 -13.67 12.70 9.81
N VAL A 7 -13.36 12.86 11.10
CA VAL A 7 -12.47 11.96 11.85
C VAL A 7 -13.04 10.54 11.85
N GLU A 8 -14.32 10.38 12.21
CA GLU A 8 -15.00 9.08 12.21
C GLU A 8 -14.99 8.45 10.82
N SER A 9 -15.35 9.21 9.80
CA SER A 9 -15.36 8.74 8.41
C SER A 9 -13.97 8.25 7.95
N CYS A 10 -12.92 9.04 8.17
CA CYS A 10 -11.56 8.67 7.75
C CYS A 10 -11.03 7.46 8.51
N LEU A 11 -11.27 7.37 9.83
CA LEU A 11 -10.86 6.23 10.64
C LEU A 11 -11.65 4.97 10.28
N THR A 12 -12.92 5.11 9.92
CA THR A 12 -13.76 3.98 9.45
C THR A 12 -13.24 3.46 8.12
N LYS A 13 -12.96 4.33 7.15
CA LYS A 13 -12.38 3.95 5.85
C LYS A 13 -11.01 3.28 5.98
N ALA A 14 -10.22 3.70 6.95
CA ALA A 14 -8.94 3.05 7.27
C ALA A 14 -9.06 1.78 8.12
N GLY A 15 -10.29 1.31 8.40
CA GLY A 15 -10.54 0.11 9.22
C GLY A 15 -10.12 0.24 10.69
N LEU A 16 -9.97 1.46 11.21
CA LEU A 16 -9.39 1.72 12.54
C LEU A 16 -10.42 2.21 13.58
N TRP A 17 -11.56 2.76 13.16
CA TRP A 17 -12.53 3.41 14.04
C TRP A 17 -12.92 2.57 15.27
N LYS A 18 -13.28 1.31 15.07
CA LYS A 18 -13.74 0.42 16.14
C LYS A 18 -12.69 0.21 17.23
N GLU A 19 -11.42 0.34 16.90
CA GLU A 19 -10.29 0.10 17.81
C GLU A 19 -9.90 1.35 18.60
N VAL A 20 -10.24 2.55 18.10
CA VAL A 20 -9.73 3.81 18.66
C VAL A 20 -10.79 4.80 19.09
N LYS A 21 -12.08 4.60 18.75
CA LYS A 21 -13.16 5.56 19.02
C LYS A 21 -13.25 6.01 20.48
N ASP A 22 -12.94 5.13 21.43
CA ASP A 22 -13.01 5.41 22.87
C ASP A 22 -11.73 6.05 23.44
N ARG A 23 -10.71 6.28 22.60
CA ARG A 23 -9.40 6.82 23.00
C ARG A 23 -8.80 7.82 22.02
N LEU A 24 -9.65 8.59 21.33
CA LEU A 24 -9.23 9.54 20.29
C LEU A 24 -8.25 10.63 20.78
N ARG A 25 -8.21 10.89 22.08
CA ARG A 25 -7.29 11.86 22.69
C ARG A 25 -6.01 11.24 23.21
N SER A 26 -5.86 9.93 23.13
CA SER A 26 -4.62 9.24 23.56
C SER A 26 -3.52 9.43 22.52
N PRO A 27 -2.25 9.44 22.95
CA PRO A 27 -1.12 9.57 22.03
C PRO A 27 -1.08 8.42 21.02
N GLY A 28 -0.94 8.74 19.74
CA GLY A 28 -0.88 7.77 18.65
C GLY A 28 0.33 6.83 18.71
N GLY A 29 1.41 7.23 19.41
CA GLY A 29 2.58 6.38 19.63
C GLY A 29 2.31 5.12 20.48
N GLY A 30 1.19 5.07 21.20
CA GLY A 30 0.75 3.88 21.95
C GLY A 30 -0.02 2.85 21.08
N LEU A 31 -0.22 3.11 19.81
CA LEU A 31 -0.85 2.20 18.87
C LEU A 31 0.16 1.15 18.37
N SER A 32 -0.33 -0.04 17.98
CA SER A 32 0.49 -1.04 17.28
C SER A 32 0.97 -0.52 15.93
N GLY A 33 2.01 -1.13 15.34
CA GLY A 33 2.52 -0.73 14.02
C GLY A 33 1.44 -0.72 12.94
N GLY A 34 0.61 -1.75 12.88
CA GLY A 34 -0.51 -1.81 11.93
C GLY A 34 -1.59 -0.76 12.17
N GLN A 35 -1.88 -0.44 13.44
CA GLN A 35 -2.79 0.65 13.80
C GLN A 35 -2.21 2.03 13.43
N GLN A 36 -0.92 2.25 13.68
CA GLN A 36 -0.23 3.49 13.27
C GLN A 36 -0.28 3.67 11.75
N GLN A 37 -0.05 2.60 10.99
CA GLN A 37 -0.12 2.65 9.52
C GLN A 37 -1.54 3.01 9.04
N ARG A 38 -2.58 2.38 9.62
CA ARG A 38 -3.97 2.73 9.31
C ARG A 38 -4.33 4.16 9.74
N LEU A 39 -3.76 4.66 10.82
CA LEU A 39 -3.89 6.06 11.21
C LEU A 39 -3.27 7.00 10.18
N CYS A 40 -2.11 6.65 9.62
CA CYS A 40 -1.49 7.41 8.53
C CYS A 40 -2.37 7.42 7.27
N ILE A 41 -3.00 6.30 6.93
CA ILE A 41 -3.96 6.22 5.83
C ILE A 41 -5.16 7.14 6.11
N ALA A 42 -5.78 7.05 7.29
CA ALA A 42 -6.92 7.89 7.68
C ALA A 42 -6.57 9.39 7.58
N ARG A 43 -5.40 9.78 8.08
CA ARG A 43 -4.91 11.16 7.98
C ARG A 43 -4.77 11.62 6.53
N SER A 44 -4.26 10.77 5.66
CA SER A 44 -4.11 11.08 4.24
C SER A 44 -5.45 11.22 3.53
N LEU A 45 -6.46 10.43 3.92
CA LEU A 45 -7.81 10.51 3.36
C LEU A 45 -8.56 11.79 3.76
N ALA A 46 -8.19 12.42 4.88
CA ALA A 46 -8.87 13.61 5.40
C ALA A 46 -8.80 14.83 4.44
N VAL A 47 -7.77 14.90 3.59
CA VAL A 47 -7.65 15.93 2.55
C VAL A 47 -8.34 15.57 1.23
N LYS A 48 -9.07 14.45 1.20
CA LYS A 48 -9.82 13.94 0.03
C LYS A 48 -8.95 13.86 -1.24
N PRO A 49 -7.82 13.13 -1.20
CA PRO A 49 -6.91 13.03 -2.33
C PRO A 49 -7.56 12.24 -3.48
N ARG A 50 -7.17 12.55 -4.72
CA ARG A 50 -7.51 11.73 -5.88
C ARG A 50 -6.53 10.55 -6.07
N VAL A 51 -5.32 10.71 -5.57
CA VAL A 51 -4.25 9.71 -5.62
C VAL A 51 -3.62 9.60 -4.24
N LEU A 52 -3.48 8.39 -3.74
CA LEU A 52 -2.80 8.06 -2.49
C LEU A 52 -1.51 7.30 -2.80
N LEU A 53 -0.38 7.85 -2.36
CA LEU A 53 0.93 7.24 -2.53
C LEU A 53 1.32 6.51 -1.25
N MET A 54 1.70 5.25 -1.39
CA MET A 54 2.15 4.41 -0.28
C MET A 54 3.53 3.82 -0.59
N ASP A 55 4.51 4.14 0.24
CA ASP A 55 5.88 3.65 0.11
C ASP A 55 6.14 2.57 1.17
N GLU A 56 6.32 1.32 0.72
CA GLU A 56 6.57 0.15 1.57
C GLU A 56 5.61 0.03 2.77
N PRO A 57 4.26 0.11 2.56
CA PRO A 57 3.30 0.29 3.65
C PRO A 57 3.27 -0.87 4.66
N CYS A 58 3.79 -2.03 4.32
CA CYS A 58 3.74 -3.23 5.15
C CYS A 58 5.12 -3.79 5.55
N SER A 59 6.22 -3.12 5.20
CA SER A 59 7.58 -3.66 5.35
C SER A 59 7.98 -4.01 6.80
N ALA A 60 7.42 -3.32 7.80
CA ALA A 60 7.70 -3.53 9.21
C ALA A 60 6.54 -4.20 9.98
N LEU A 61 5.59 -4.80 9.27
CA LEU A 61 4.39 -5.36 9.87
C LEU A 61 4.41 -6.91 9.87
N ASP A 62 3.77 -7.48 10.89
CA ASP A 62 3.47 -8.91 10.92
C ASP A 62 2.45 -9.30 9.83
N PRO A 63 2.34 -10.60 9.49
CA PRO A 63 1.44 -11.05 8.42
C PRO A 63 -0.03 -10.70 8.63
N THR A 64 -0.51 -10.70 9.89
CA THR A 64 -1.90 -10.37 10.20
C THR A 64 -2.18 -8.90 9.96
N SER A 65 -1.30 -8.02 10.45
CA SER A 65 -1.39 -6.57 10.22
C SER A 65 -1.26 -6.22 8.73
N THR A 66 -0.35 -6.90 8.02
CA THR A 66 -0.19 -6.76 6.56
C THR A 66 -1.49 -7.05 5.83
N ARG A 67 -2.15 -8.17 6.16
CA ARG A 67 -3.42 -8.54 5.53
C ARG A 67 -4.50 -7.48 5.75
N VAL A 68 -4.61 -6.92 6.94
CA VAL A 68 -5.59 -5.87 7.25
C VAL A 68 -5.32 -4.60 6.42
N ILE A 69 -4.04 -4.22 6.24
CA ILE A 69 -3.69 -3.09 5.37
C ILE A 69 -4.03 -3.38 3.90
N GLU A 70 -3.74 -4.59 3.42
CA GLU A 70 -4.06 -5.00 2.04
C GLU A 70 -5.58 -4.99 1.79
N GLU A 71 -6.37 -5.52 2.72
CA GLU A 71 -7.85 -5.46 2.65
C GLU A 71 -8.34 -4.01 2.64
N THR A 72 -7.78 -3.14 3.50
CA THR A 72 -8.10 -1.71 3.51
C THR A 72 -7.79 -1.05 2.16
N MET A 73 -6.64 -1.34 1.55
CA MET A 73 -6.30 -0.83 0.22
C MET A 73 -7.31 -1.26 -0.84
N LEU A 74 -7.68 -2.55 -0.85
CA LEU A 74 -8.65 -3.11 -1.81
C LEU A 74 -10.05 -2.49 -1.67
N GLU A 75 -10.46 -2.09 -0.49
CA GLU A 75 -11.72 -1.37 -0.27
C GLU A 75 -11.62 0.08 -0.76
N LEU A 76 -10.48 0.74 -0.54
CA LEU A 76 -10.27 2.15 -0.90
C LEU A 76 -10.14 2.42 -2.41
N VAL A 77 -9.77 1.43 -3.23
CA VAL A 77 -9.58 1.64 -4.69
C VAL A 77 -10.85 2.06 -5.41
N SER A 78 -12.04 1.87 -4.83
CA SER A 78 -13.30 2.39 -5.34
C SER A 78 -13.45 3.92 -5.21
N GLU A 79 -12.69 4.54 -4.32
CA GLU A 79 -12.78 5.96 -3.99
C GLU A 79 -11.53 6.76 -4.38
N VAL A 80 -10.35 6.13 -4.36
CA VAL A 80 -9.07 6.79 -4.58
C VAL A 80 -8.14 5.90 -5.40
N THR A 81 -7.38 6.49 -6.33
CA THR A 81 -6.31 5.77 -7.01
C THR A 81 -5.15 5.55 -6.05
N ILE A 82 -4.72 4.30 -5.87
CA ILE A 82 -3.58 3.97 -5.01
C ILE A 82 -2.37 3.64 -5.88
N VAL A 83 -1.24 4.28 -5.56
CA VAL A 83 0.08 3.91 -6.09
C VAL A 83 0.91 3.41 -4.93
N ILE A 84 1.30 2.15 -4.99
CA ILE A 84 2.11 1.49 -3.96
C ILE A 84 3.52 1.22 -4.49
N VAL A 85 4.53 1.54 -3.71
CA VAL A 85 5.92 1.08 -3.91
C VAL A 85 6.17 -0.06 -2.95
N THR A 86 6.59 -1.20 -3.46
CA THR A 86 6.94 -2.37 -2.64
C THR A 86 7.99 -3.23 -3.33
N HIS A 87 8.88 -3.82 -2.55
CA HIS A 87 9.77 -4.89 -3.02
C HIS A 87 9.19 -6.30 -2.78
N ASN A 88 8.01 -6.38 -2.14
CA ASN A 88 7.32 -7.64 -1.92
C ASN A 88 6.44 -7.99 -3.14
N MET A 89 6.95 -8.88 -3.99
CA MET A 89 6.26 -9.31 -5.21
C MET A 89 4.92 -9.96 -4.95
N GLN A 90 4.80 -10.74 -3.88
CA GLN A 90 3.53 -11.38 -3.51
C GLN A 90 2.48 -10.33 -3.12
N GLN A 91 2.88 -9.26 -2.42
CA GLN A 91 2.01 -8.15 -2.12
C GLN A 91 1.56 -7.44 -3.39
N ALA A 92 2.51 -7.09 -4.27
CA ALA A 92 2.18 -6.46 -5.55
C ALA A 92 1.14 -7.28 -6.33
N GLN A 93 1.34 -8.60 -6.40
CA GLN A 93 0.41 -9.52 -7.09
C GLN A 93 -0.97 -9.57 -6.44
N ARG A 94 -1.08 -9.47 -5.10
CA ARG A 94 -2.36 -9.53 -4.40
C ARG A 94 -3.18 -8.24 -4.50
N VAL A 95 -2.52 -7.08 -4.52
CA VAL A 95 -3.23 -5.80 -4.32
C VAL A 95 -3.27 -4.91 -5.54
N SER A 96 -2.49 -5.18 -6.60
CA SER A 96 -2.45 -4.30 -7.77
C SER A 96 -3.12 -4.90 -8.99
N SER A 97 -3.79 -4.07 -9.76
CA SER A 97 -4.31 -4.40 -11.10
C SER A 97 -3.26 -4.17 -12.19
N SER A 98 -2.31 -3.27 -11.94
CA SER A 98 -1.25 -2.89 -12.87
C SER A 98 0.05 -2.69 -12.13
N CYS A 99 1.17 -3.09 -12.72
CA CYS A 99 2.51 -2.99 -12.15
C CYS A 99 3.46 -2.27 -13.09
N ALA A 100 4.48 -1.63 -12.51
CA ALA A 100 5.66 -1.17 -13.21
C ALA A 100 6.91 -1.71 -12.50
N PHE A 101 7.78 -2.39 -13.24
CA PHE A 101 9.03 -2.90 -12.72
C PHE A 101 10.15 -1.90 -12.97
N PHE A 102 10.81 -1.47 -11.90
CA PHE A 102 11.94 -0.54 -11.92
C PHE A 102 13.23 -1.29 -11.65
N LEU A 103 14.27 -0.98 -12.42
CA LEU A 103 15.60 -1.51 -12.21
C LEU A 103 16.63 -0.38 -12.31
N ALA A 104 17.54 -0.34 -11.33
CA ALA A 104 18.75 0.47 -11.38
C ALA A 104 19.94 -0.44 -11.71
N ALA A 105 20.73 -0.09 -12.71
CA ALA A 105 21.90 -0.86 -13.11
C ALA A 105 23.10 0.05 -13.36
N GLY A 106 24.31 -0.43 -12.97
CA GLY A 106 25.56 0.24 -13.30
C GLY A 106 25.71 1.67 -12.75
N GLY A 107 25.16 1.95 -11.55
CA GLY A 107 25.24 3.29 -10.93
C GLY A 107 24.35 4.35 -11.61
N LYS A 108 23.49 3.96 -12.54
CA LYS A 108 22.52 4.85 -13.18
C LYS A 108 21.22 4.92 -12.38
N PRO A 109 20.44 6.00 -12.50
CA PRO A 109 19.11 6.08 -11.93
C PRO A 109 18.23 4.90 -12.38
N GLY A 110 17.31 4.46 -11.50
CA GLY A 110 16.33 3.44 -11.84
C GLY A 110 15.43 3.90 -13.00
N ALA A 111 15.12 2.95 -13.88
CA ALA A 111 14.23 3.16 -15.02
C ALA A 111 13.15 2.07 -15.05
N ILE A 112 11.99 2.38 -15.63
CA ILE A 112 10.95 1.40 -15.89
C ILE A 112 11.46 0.42 -16.96
N VAL A 113 11.54 -0.86 -16.58
CA VAL A 113 11.91 -1.95 -17.48
C VAL A 113 10.69 -2.49 -18.21
N GLU A 114 9.60 -2.66 -17.46
CA GLU A 114 8.34 -3.19 -17.98
C GLU A 114 7.19 -2.65 -17.14
N HIS A 115 6.04 -2.43 -17.76
CA HIS A 115 4.80 -2.09 -17.07
C HIS A 115 3.60 -2.69 -17.79
N GLY A 116 2.53 -2.96 -17.05
CA GLY A 116 1.32 -3.51 -17.63
C GLY A 116 0.43 -4.18 -16.59
N ASP A 117 -0.45 -5.01 -17.08
CA ASP A 117 -1.33 -5.83 -16.24
C ASP A 117 -0.53 -6.71 -15.28
N THR A 118 -0.93 -6.73 -14.01
CA THR A 118 -0.20 -7.45 -12.97
C THR A 118 -0.15 -8.95 -13.25
N GLU A 119 -1.26 -9.57 -13.59
CA GLU A 119 -1.31 -11.01 -13.85
C GLU A 119 -0.41 -11.40 -15.03
N ALA A 120 -0.45 -10.60 -16.10
CA ALA A 120 0.40 -10.81 -17.28
C ALA A 120 1.90 -10.66 -16.93
N MET A 121 2.28 -9.63 -16.16
CA MET A 121 3.68 -9.41 -15.76
C MET A 121 4.22 -10.52 -14.87
N PHE A 122 3.39 -11.14 -14.03
CA PHE A 122 3.82 -12.24 -13.15
C PHE A 122 3.81 -13.60 -13.84
N SER A 123 2.87 -13.84 -14.75
CA SER A 123 2.73 -15.14 -15.44
C SER A 123 3.56 -15.26 -16.71
N ASN A 124 3.71 -14.18 -17.46
CA ASN A 124 4.40 -14.16 -18.75
C ASN A 124 5.06 -12.80 -19.03
N PRO A 125 6.08 -12.41 -18.25
CA PRO A 125 6.79 -11.14 -18.45
C PRO A 125 7.47 -11.12 -19.83
N LEU A 126 7.47 -9.94 -20.46
CA LEU A 126 8.04 -9.75 -21.80
C LEU A 126 9.55 -9.48 -21.75
N ASP A 127 10.04 -8.84 -20.70
CA ASP A 127 11.46 -8.55 -20.54
C ASP A 127 12.14 -9.64 -19.71
N PRO A 128 13.27 -10.20 -20.16
CA PRO A 128 14.02 -11.23 -19.42
C PRO A 128 14.42 -10.81 -18.01
N ARG A 129 14.67 -9.52 -17.78
CA ARG A 129 15.02 -8.99 -16.46
C ARG A 129 13.84 -9.03 -15.50
N THR A 130 12.63 -8.75 -16.00
CA THR A 130 11.39 -8.91 -15.24
C THR A 130 11.16 -10.38 -14.92
N PHE A 131 11.37 -11.26 -15.89
CA PHE A 131 11.27 -12.71 -15.70
C PHE A 131 12.21 -13.21 -14.60
N ASP A 132 13.47 -12.82 -14.64
CA ASP A 132 14.45 -13.22 -13.62
C ASP A 132 14.07 -12.69 -12.24
N TYR A 133 13.61 -11.43 -12.16
CA TYR A 133 13.18 -10.81 -10.91
C TYR A 133 11.97 -11.53 -10.29
N VAL A 134 10.94 -11.78 -11.09
CA VAL A 134 9.71 -12.47 -10.64
C VAL A 134 9.99 -13.90 -10.19
N ASN A 135 10.98 -14.57 -10.81
CA ASN A 135 11.39 -15.93 -10.45
C ASN A 135 12.50 -15.99 -9.38
N GLY A 136 12.84 -14.88 -8.75
CA GLY A 136 13.87 -14.85 -7.68
C GLY A 136 15.28 -15.12 -8.17
N ARG A 137 15.55 -14.94 -9.44
CA ARG A 137 16.87 -15.11 -10.07
C ARG A 137 17.59 -13.77 -10.08
N PHE A 138 18.14 -13.40 -8.94
CA PHE A 138 18.99 -12.22 -8.84
C PHE A 138 20.44 -12.61 -9.13
N GLY A 139 20.94 -12.17 -10.25
CA GLY A 139 22.34 -12.30 -10.61
C GLY A 139 23.18 -11.12 -10.12
#